data_9be35819f0a7808ab58d7f57b6386fed
#
_entry.id   9be35819f0a7808ab58d7f57b6386fed
#
_cell.length_a   1.000
_cell.length_b   1.000
_cell.length_c   1.000
_cell.angle_alpha   90.00
_cell.angle_beta   90.00
_cell.angle_gamma   90.00
#
_symmetry.space_group_name_H-M   'P 1'
#
loop_
_entity.id
_entity.type
_entity.pdbx_description
1 polymer ?
#
loop_
_entity_poly.entity_id
_entity_poly.type
_entity_poly.pdbx_seq_one_letter_code
_entity_poly.pdbx_strand_id
1 'polypeptide(L)'
;MSISRLRNFVQRMTRTIESHHTESAILAAAQPLLADLVTHDDWLPDAFAVPNPAKYRQYLLYCDPFERFSLVSFVWGPGQSTPIHDHTVWGMVGVMRGAEMCEEYTAGAGKLVKAGAHRVNPGDIDLVSPTLGDIHLVSNADPARVSVSIHCYGSNIGAVRRHVFAPGTGTATAFISGYSSPLTPNLWDRSTESA
;
A
#
# COMPACT_ATOMS: atom_id res chain seq x y z
N MET A 1 0.82 8.64 -21.70
CA MET A 1 1.11 8.50 -20.24
C MET A 1 2.49 7.91 -20.12
N SER A 2 3.38 8.51 -19.32
CA SER A 2 4.76 8.03 -19.17
C SER A 2 4.88 7.26 -17.85
N ILE A 3 5.32 6.00 -17.91
CA ILE A 3 5.60 5.16 -16.74
C ILE A 3 6.96 5.47 -16.08
N SER A 4 7.66 6.49 -16.55
CA SER A 4 9.02 6.85 -16.08
C SER A 4 9.08 7.17 -14.58
N ARG A 5 8.04 7.80 -14.00
CA ARG A 5 7.97 8.07 -12.56
C ARG A 5 7.98 6.78 -11.74
N LEU A 6 7.17 5.81 -12.15
CA LEU A 6 7.11 4.50 -11.49
C LEU A 6 8.46 3.78 -11.60
N ARG A 7 9.08 3.78 -12.79
CA ARG A 7 10.41 3.19 -13.00
C ARG A 7 11.47 3.87 -12.13
N ASN A 8 11.47 5.20 -12.08
CA ASN A 8 12.41 5.96 -11.24
C ASN A 8 12.21 5.65 -9.75
N PHE A 9 10.97 5.55 -9.28
CA PHE A 9 10.68 5.12 -7.91
C PHE A 9 11.29 3.74 -7.64
N VAL A 10 11.00 2.74 -8.48
CA VAL A 10 11.51 1.38 -8.33
C VAL A 10 13.05 1.36 -8.28
N GLN A 11 13.72 2.09 -9.17
CA GLN A 11 15.19 2.17 -9.19
C GLN A 11 15.75 2.82 -7.91
N ARG A 12 15.12 3.90 -7.44
CA ARG A 12 15.53 4.57 -6.18
C ARG A 12 15.27 3.68 -4.98
N MET A 13 14.10 3.03 -4.93
CA MET A 13 13.74 2.10 -3.86
C MET A 13 14.70 0.91 -3.78
N THR A 14 15.08 0.32 -4.93
CA THR A 14 16.09 -0.74 -4.98
C THR A 14 17.40 -0.30 -4.34
N ARG A 15 17.90 0.89 -4.68
CA ARG A 15 19.13 1.45 -4.07
C ARG A 15 18.96 1.71 -2.58
N THR A 16 17.77 2.18 -2.16
CA THR A 16 17.48 2.39 -0.73
C THR A 16 17.59 1.08 0.06
N ILE A 17 16.99 -0.02 -0.44
CA ILE A 17 17.07 -1.34 0.21
C ILE A 17 18.52 -1.87 0.21
N GLU A 18 19.32 -1.59 -0.80
CA GLU A 18 20.73 -2.00 -0.86
C GLU A 18 21.62 -1.22 0.12
N SER A 19 21.26 0.04 0.39
CA SER A 19 22.09 0.94 1.21
C SER A 19 21.69 0.99 2.67
N HIS A 20 20.49 0.53 3.04
CA HIS A 20 19.95 0.60 4.39
C HIS A 20 19.51 -0.77 4.86
N HIS A 21 19.88 -1.14 6.10
CA HIS A 21 19.67 -2.50 6.64
C HIS A 21 18.75 -2.55 7.86
N THR A 22 18.24 -1.40 8.31
CA THR A 22 17.24 -1.33 9.38
C THR A 22 15.94 -0.76 8.86
N GLU A 23 14.82 -1.24 9.40
CA GLU A 23 13.49 -0.77 9.03
C GLU A 23 13.36 0.75 9.13
N SER A 24 13.79 1.34 10.23
CA SER A 24 13.71 2.78 10.45
C SER A 24 14.49 3.58 9.41
N ALA A 25 15.71 3.13 9.05
CA ALA A 25 16.51 3.79 8.02
C ALA A 25 15.90 3.65 6.61
N ILE A 26 15.33 2.47 6.30
CA ILE A 26 14.62 2.23 5.04
C ILE A 26 13.39 3.15 4.95
N LEU A 27 12.55 3.17 5.97
CA LEU A 27 11.34 4.00 5.99
C LEU A 27 11.68 5.50 5.88
N ALA A 28 12.67 5.99 6.64
CA ALA A 28 13.09 7.38 6.58
C ALA A 28 13.61 7.79 5.18
N ALA A 29 14.35 6.92 4.49
CA ALA A 29 14.87 7.19 3.15
C ALA A 29 13.81 6.99 2.05
N ALA A 30 12.85 6.07 2.23
CA ALA A 30 11.86 5.72 1.22
C ALA A 30 10.59 6.59 1.27
N GLN A 31 10.20 7.10 2.45
CA GLN A 31 9.00 7.93 2.62
C GLN A 31 8.97 9.14 1.65
N PRO A 32 10.04 9.95 1.50
CA PRO A 32 10.03 11.05 0.54
C PRO A 32 9.96 10.58 -0.92
N LEU A 33 10.42 9.36 -1.24
CA LEU A 33 10.29 8.80 -2.59
C LEU A 33 8.82 8.49 -2.92
N LEU A 34 8.11 7.89 -1.97
CA LEU A 34 6.69 7.57 -2.17
C LEU A 34 5.85 8.85 -2.17
N ALA A 35 6.15 9.82 -1.32
CA ALA A 35 5.49 11.13 -1.32
C ALA A 35 5.62 11.83 -2.67
N ASP A 36 6.82 11.88 -3.25
CA ASP A 36 7.04 12.42 -4.60
C ASP A 36 6.21 11.67 -5.66
N LEU A 37 6.15 10.33 -5.58
CA LEU A 37 5.40 9.52 -6.55
C LEU A 37 3.89 9.81 -6.51
N VAL A 38 3.29 9.89 -5.31
CA VAL A 38 1.82 10.03 -5.15
C VAL A 38 1.30 11.45 -5.33
N THR A 39 2.17 12.47 -5.31
CA THR A 39 1.80 13.84 -5.64
C THR A 39 1.53 14.05 -7.14
N HIS A 40 1.87 13.06 -7.97
CA HIS A 40 1.67 13.10 -9.41
C HIS A 40 0.70 12.00 -9.85
N ASP A 41 -0.29 12.37 -10.64
CA ASP A 41 -1.35 11.46 -11.13
C ASP A 41 -1.29 11.26 -12.67
N ASP A 42 -0.08 11.24 -13.22
CA ASP A 42 0.17 11.18 -14.66
C ASP A 42 0.88 9.88 -15.12
N TRP A 43 1.09 8.93 -14.19
CA TRP A 43 1.95 7.78 -14.40
C TRP A 43 1.28 6.41 -14.18
N LEU A 44 0.21 6.33 -13.38
CA LEU A 44 -0.48 5.04 -13.10
C LEU A 44 -1.31 4.63 -14.31
N PRO A 45 -1.02 3.49 -14.98
CA PRO A 45 -1.83 3.06 -16.11
C PRO A 45 -3.27 2.73 -15.68
N ASP A 46 -4.25 3.10 -16.49
CA ASP A 46 -5.67 2.97 -16.17
C ASP A 46 -6.07 1.54 -15.76
N ALA A 47 -5.44 0.52 -16.35
CA ALA A 47 -5.71 -0.88 -16.00
C ALA A 47 -5.45 -1.22 -14.53
N PHE A 48 -4.61 -0.43 -13.84
CA PHE A 48 -4.26 -0.59 -12.42
C PHE A 48 -4.97 0.42 -11.50
N ALA A 49 -5.97 1.13 -12.05
CA ALA A 49 -6.83 2.08 -11.34
C ALA A 49 -8.33 1.72 -11.46
N VAL A 50 -8.65 0.53 -11.98
CA VAL A 50 -10.04 0.10 -12.21
C VAL A 50 -10.68 -0.36 -10.91
N PRO A 51 -11.76 0.29 -10.44
CA PRO A 51 -12.50 -0.14 -9.26
C PRO A 51 -13.32 -1.41 -9.54
N ASN A 52 -13.73 -2.07 -8.47
CA ASN A 52 -14.69 -3.16 -8.55
C ASN A 52 -15.84 -2.88 -7.55
N PRO A 53 -17.11 -3.03 -7.97
CA PRO A 53 -18.24 -2.69 -7.10
C PRO A 53 -18.38 -3.63 -5.89
N ALA A 54 -17.85 -4.86 -5.95
CA ALA A 54 -18.02 -5.83 -4.87
C ALA A 54 -17.00 -5.68 -3.74
N LYS A 55 -15.76 -5.28 -4.07
CA LYS A 55 -14.67 -5.12 -3.10
C LYS A 55 -13.54 -4.27 -3.67
N TYR A 56 -12.71 -3.68 -2.80
CA TYR A 56 -11.50 -3.00 -3.22
C TYR A 56 -10.58 -3.92 -4.03
N ARG A 57 -9.71 -3.33 -4.84
CA ARG A 57 -8.71 -4.03 -5.65
C ARG A 57 -7.32 -3.71 -5.14
N GLN A 58 -6.42 -4.69 -5.28
CA GLN A 58 -4.99 -4.53 -5.05
C GLN A 58 -4.24 -5.05 -6.27
N TYR A 59 -3.65 -4.13 -7.04
CA TYR A 59 -2.93 -4.42 -8.26
C TYR A 59 -1.44 -4.35 -8.02
N LEU A 60 -0.72 -5.47 -8.29
CA LEU A 60 0.73 -5.45 -8.23
C LEU A 60 1.27 -4.54 -9.33
N LEU A 61 2.03 -3.52 -8.97
CA LEU A 61 2.75 -2.65 -9.89
C LEU A 61 4.19 -3.12 -10.11
N TYR A 62 4.81 -3.63 -9.06
CA TYR A 62 6.16 -4.16 -9.09
C TYR A 62 6.43 -5.05 -7.87
N CYS A 63 7.22 -6.10 -8.08
CA CYS A 63 7.87 -6.85 -7.00
C CYS A 63 9.36 -6.96 -7.31
N ASP A 64 10.20 -6.67 -6.32
CA ASP A 64 11.65 -6.85 -6.42
C ASP A 64 11.99 -8.33 -6.72
N PRO A 65 12.99 -8.63 -7.56
CA PRO A 65 13.35 -10.00 -7.91
C PRO A 65 13.72 -10.89 -6.71
N PHE A 66 14.15 -10.30 -5.60
CA PHE A 66 14.45 -10.99 -4.34
C PHE A 66 13.33 -10.84 -3.31
N GLU A 67 12.16 -10.34 -3.71
CA GLU A 67 10.97 -10.10 -2.86
C GLU A 67 11.24 -9.21 -1.64
N ARG A 68 12.26 -8.35 -1.70
CA ARG A 68 12.64 -7.42 -0.61
C ARG A 68 11.65 -6.27 -0.45
N PHE A 69 10.91 -5.93 -1.52
CA PHE A 69 9.79 -5.00 -1.48
C PHE A 69 8.82 -5.25 -2.63
N SER A 70 7.59 -4.80 -2.45
CA SER A 70 6.57 -4.76 -3.49
C SER A 70 5.84 -3.42 -3.50
N LEU A 71 5.36 -3.01 -4.67
CA LEU A 71 4.56 -1.81 -4.87
C LEU A 71 3.19 -2.21 -5.42
N VAL A 72 2.14 -1.71 -4.79
CA VAL A 72 0.75 -2.10 -5.07
C VAL A 72 -0.14 -0.87 -5.21
N SER A 73 -1.00 -0.84 -6.22
CA SER A 73 -2.10 0.12 -6.30
C SER A 73 -3.34 -0.47 -5.63
N PHE A 74 -3.85 0.20 -4.61
CA PHE A 74 -5.15 -0.08 -4.03
C PHE A 74 -6.20 0.85 -4.62
N VAL A 75 -7.34 0.28 -5.01
CA VAL A 75 -8.45 1.02 -5.62
C VAL A 75 -9.72 0.73 -4.84
N TRP A 76 -10.29 1.75 -4.24
CA TRP A 76 -11.40 1.67 -3.31
C TRP A 76 -12.64 2.32 -3.89
N GLY A 77 -13.69 1.56 -4.10
CA GLY A 77 -15.01 2.12 -4.39
C GLY A 77 -15.62 2.80 -3.15
N PRO A 78 -16.67 3.59 -3.32
CA PRO A 78 -17.42 4.17 -2.22
C PRO A 78 -17.89 3.12 -1.21
N GLY A 79 -17.68 3.40 0.10
CA GLY A 79 -18.08 2.52 1.20
C GLY A 79 -17.24 1.24 1.37
N GLN A 80 -16.18 1.06 0.59
CA GLN A 80 -15.30 -0.10 0.73
C GLN A 80 -14.28 0.10 1.83
N SER A 81 -13.97 -1.00 2.53
CA SER A 81 -12.97 -1.05 3.60
C SER A 81 -12.27 -2.41 3.63
N THR A 82 -11.11 -2.47 4.30
CA THR A 82 -10.53 -3.74 4.74
C THR A 82 -11.24 -4.25 6.00
N PRO A 83 -11.11 -5.54 6.33
CA PRO A 83 -11.22 -5.95 7.74
C PRO A 83 -10.08 -5.33 8.56
N ILE A 84 -10.16 -5.42 9.90
CA ILE A 84 -9.02 -5.11 10.76
C ILE A 84 -7.94 -6.16 10.46
N HIS A 85 -6.71 -5.73 10.13
CA HIS A 85 -5.64 -6.64 9.70
C HIS A 85 -4.25 -6.12 10.08
N ASP A 86 -3.26 -7.01 10.01
CA ASP A 86 -1.84 -6.70 10.14
C ASP A 86 -1.09 -6.89 8.81
N HIS A 87 0.19 -6.51 8.78
CA HIS A 87 1.07 -6.68 7.61
C HIS A 87 2.25 -7.61 7.91
N THR A 88 2.70 -7.70 9.17
CA THR A 88 3.88 -8.46 9.64
C THR A 88 5.21 -8.00 9.03
N VAL A 89 5.18 -7.01 8.16
CA VAL A 89 6.31 -6.34 7.51
C VAL A 89 6.09 -4.83 7.56
N TRP A 90 7.13 -4.04 7.37
CA TRP A 90 6.96 -2.60 7.22
C TRP A 90 6.21 -2.26 5.92
N GLY A 91 5.47 -1.17 5.94
CA GLY A 91 4.75 -0.64 4.80
C GLY A 91 4.61 0.87 4.86
N MET A 92 4.42 1.45 3.69
CA MET A 92 4.08 2.85 3.49
C MET A 92 2.85 2.93 2.61
N VAL A 93 1.88 3.73 3.00
CA VAL A 93 0.62 3.97 2.27
C VAL A 93 0.60 5.43 1.84
N GLY A 94 0.62 5.70 0.54
CA GLY A 94 0.50 7.04 0.00
C GLY A 94 -0.81 7.21 -0.76
N VAL A 95 -1.65 8.16 -0.37
CA VAL A 95 -2.88 8.46 -1.10
C VAL A 95 -2.57 9.32 -2.33
N MET A 96 -3.03 8.88 -3.51
CA MET A 96 -2.87 9.59 -4.76
C MET A 96 -4.16 10.28 -5.21
N ARG A 97 -5.31 9.61 -5.07
CA ARG A 97 -6.64 10.13 -5.44
C ARG A 97 -7.64 9.91 -4.32
N GLY A 98 -8.57 10.82 -4.14
CA GLY A 98 -9.60 10.72 -3.12
C GLY A 98 -9.05 10.95 -1.72
N ALA A 99 -9.47 10.15 -0.75
CA ALA A 99 -8.93 10.14 0.62
C ALA A 99 -9.30 8.83 1.30
N GLU A 100 -8.57 8.47 2.34
CA GLU A 100 -8.78 7.26 3.12
C GLU A 100 -8.89 7.59 4.61
N MET A 101 -9.65 6.78 5.35
CA MET A 101 -9.67 6.78 6.81
C MET A 101 -8.87 5.59 7.30
N CYS A 102 -7.87 5.83 8.12
CA CYS A 102 -7.12 4.81 8.84
C CYS A 102 -7.63 4.75 10.28
N GLU A 103 -8.02 3.57 10.74
CA GLU A 103 -8.33 3.28 12.13
C GLU A 103 -7.26 2.34 12.68
N GLU A 104 -6.54 2.80 13.69
CA GLU A 104 -5.45 2.06 14.32
C GLU A 104 -5.94 1.24 15.51
N TYR A 105 -5.36 0.05 15.68
CA TYR A 105 -5.71 -0.86 16.76
C TYR A 105 -4.45 -1.37 17.47
N THR A 106 -4.59 -1.63 18.76
CA THR A 106 -3.58 -2.33 19.57
C THR A 106 -4.16 -3.61 20.14
N ALA A 107 -3.35 -4.67 20.18
CA ALA A 107 -3.70 -5.91 20.86
C ALA A 107 -3.37 -5.76 22.35
N GLY A 108 -4.35 -6.00 23.22
CA GLY A 108 -4.15 -5.95 24.67
C GLY A 108 -5.16 -6.83 25.40
N ALA A 109 -4.71 -7.57 26.42
CA ALA A 109 -5.54 -8.43 27.28
C ALA A 109 -6.55 -9.32 26.55
N GLY A 110 -6.15 -9.86 25.37
CA GLY A 110 -6.99 -10.75 24.55
C GLY A 110 -8.09 -10.03 23.76
N LYS A 111 -8.01 -8.71 23.61
CA LYS A 111 -8.96 -7.90 22.82
C LYS A 111 -8.20 -6.92 21.93
N LEU A 112 -8.85 -6.49 20.85
CA LEU A 112 -8.40 -5.33 20.08
C LEU A 112 -9.03 -4.06 20.67
N VAL A 113 -8.18 -3.06 20.86
CA VAL A 113 -8.61 -1.73 21.31
C VAL A 113 -8.27 -0.74 20.21
N LYS A 114 -9.25 0.07 19.83
CA LYS A 114 -9.01 1.17 18.88
C LYS A 114 -8.11 2.21 19.55
N ALA A 115 -6.95 2.45 18.97
CA ALA A 115 -5.93 3.38 19.49
C ALA A 115 -6.13 4.79 18.93
N GLY A 116 -6.59 4.90 17.68
CA GLY A 116 -6.77 6.16 16.99
C GLY A 116 -7.53 6.03 15.69
N ALA A 117 -7.79 7.16 15.06
CA ALA A 117 -8.25 7.25 13.70
C ALA A 117 -7.82 8.59 13.11
N HIS A 118 -7.42 8.57 11.84
CA HIS A 118 -7.05 9.78 11.12
C HIS A 118 -7.39 9.64 9.63
N ARG A 119 -7.48 10.80 8.98
CA ARG A 119 -7.72 10.88 7.53
C ARG A 119 -6.39 11.05 6.82
N VAL A 120 -6.20 10.27 5.76
CA VAL A 120 -5.04 10.35 4.87
C VAL A 120 -5.51 10.99 3.56
N ASN A 121 -4.93 12.14 3.21
CA ASN A 121 -5.30 12.92 2.04
C ASN A 121 -4.28 12.72 0.91
N PRO A 122 -4.57 13.17 -0.33
CA PRO A 122 -3.61 13.08 -1.42
C PRO A 122 -2.28 13.75 -1.08
N GLY A 123 -1.19 13.00 -1.27
CA GLY A 123 0.17 13.40 -0.93
C GLY A 123 0.63 13.00 0.47
N ASP A 124 -0.29 12.67 1.38
CA ASP A 124 0.07 12.17 2.71
C ASP A 124 0.63 10.73 2.63
N ILE A 125 1.56 10.42 3.52
CA ILE A 125 2.14 9.08 3.67
C ILE A 125 1.89 8.58 5.08
N ASP A 126 1.22 7.45 5.17
CA ASP A 126 1.02 6.69 6.41
C ASP A 126 2.02 5.54 6.51
N LEU A 127 2.49 5.24 7.72
CA LEU A 127 3.46 4.19 7.98
C LEU A 127 2.82 3.07 8.80
N VAL A 128 3.10 1.84 8.41
CA VAL A 128 2.66 0.64 9.14
C VAL A 128 3.86 -0.28 9.35
N SER A 129 4.03 -0.82 10.54
CA SER A 129 5.03 -1.83 10.79
C SER A 129 4.82 -2.52 12.14
N PRO A 130 5.37 -3.74 12.33
CA PRO A 130 5.35 -4.41 13.62
C PRO A 130 6.00 -3.60 14.76
N THR A 131 6.88 -2.64 14.44
CA THR A 131 7.58 -1.81 15.45
C THR A 131 6.90 -0.47 15.71
N LEU A 132 6.18 0.09 14.74
CA LEU A 132 5.51 1.40 14.85
C LEU A 132 4.03 1.28 15.21
N GLY A 133 3.38 0.22 14.74
CA GLY A 133 1.97 -0.07 14.80
C GLY A 133 1.55 -0.73 13.49
N ASP A 134 0.97 -1.93 13.58
CA ASP A 134 0.73 -2.78 12.41
C ASP A 134 -0.74 -3.10 12.18
N ILE A 135 -1.58 -2.99 13.21
CA ILE A 135 -2.97 -3.41 13.12
C ILE A 135 -3.85 -2.22 12.81
N HIS A 136 -4.49 -2.27 11.66
CA HIS A 136 -5.40 -1.19 11.26
C HIS A 136 -6.60 -1.68 10.41
N LEU A 137 -7.54 -0.77 10.20
CA LEU A 137 -8.61 -0.86 9.22
C LEU A 137 -8.53 0.39 8.34
N VAL A 138 -8.52 0.20 7.03
CA VAL A 138 -8.56 1.32 6.07
C VAL A 138 -9.87 1.30 5.33
N SER A 139 -10.45 2.47 5.11
CA SER A 139 -11.67 2.64 4.33
C SER A 139 -11.58 3.85 3.40
N ASN A 140 -12.31 3.80 2.28
CA ASN A 140 -12.50 4.98 1.45
C ASN A 140 -13.27 6.05 2.24
N ALA A 141 -12.68 7.23 2.40
CA ALA A 141 -13.28 8.34 3.15
C ALA A 141 -14.29 9.17 2.32
N ASP A 142 -14.40 8.88 1.01
CA ASP A 142 -15.34 9.58 0.12
C ASP A 142 -16.55 8.66 -0.18
N PRO A 143 -17.78 9.08 0.16
CA PRO A 143 -18.96 8.25 -0.05
C PRO A 143 -19.41 8.17 -1.51
N ALA A 144 -18.84 8.99 -2.40
CA ALA A 144 -19.29 9.12 -3.78
C ALA A 144 -18.20 8.84 -4.82
N ARG A 145 -16.92 8.93 -4.44
CA ARG A 145 -15.80 8.84 -5.38
C ARG A 145 -14.86 7.70 -5.03
N VAL A 146 -14.16 7.22 -6.06
CA VAL A 146 -13.09 6.23 -5.91
C VAL A 146 -11.87 6.88 -5.27
N SER A 147 -11.24 6.17 -4.32
CA SER A 147 -9.90 6.48 -3.82
C SER A 147 -8.87 5.56 -4.46
N VAL A 148 -7.66 6.06 -4.66
CA VAL A 148 -6.50 5.29 -5.11
C VAL A 148 -5.31 5.61 -4.23
N SER A 149 -4.73 4.59 -3.62
CA SER A 149 -3.51 4.70 -2.84
C SER A 149 -2.42 3.76 -3.38
N ILE A 150 -1.17 4.17 -3.22
CA ILE A 150 0.00 3.41 -3.63
C ILE A 150 0.70 2.94 -2.36
N HIS A 151 0.84 1.64 -2.24
CA HIS A 151 1.42 0.99 -1.07
C HIS A 151 2.78 0.38 -1.42
N CYS A 152 3.79 0.62 -0.59
CA CYS A 152 5.10 -0.02 -0.70
C CYS A 152 5.35 -0.85 0.57
N TYR A 153 5.58 -2.14 0.42
CA TYR A 153 5.77 -3.08 1.52
C TYR A 153 7.15 -3.74 1.47
N GLY A 154 7.70 -4.07 2.63
CA GLY A 154 9.00 -4.72 2.81
C GLY A 154 9.03 -6.21 2.51
N SER A 155 8.18 -6.67 1.61
CA SER A 155 8.12 -8.04 1.09
C SER A 155 7.20 -8.09 -0.13
N ASN A 156 7.05 -9.27 -0.75
CA ASN A 156 5.96 -9.59 -1.69
C ASN A 156 4.65 -9.76 -0.91
N ILE A 157 3.98 -8.63 -0.63
CA ILE A 157 2.83 -8.57 0.30
C ILE A 157 1.68 -9.51 -0.09
N GLY A 158 1.50 -9.78 -1.36
CA GLY A 158 0.49 -10.72 -1.86
C GLY A 158 0.76 -12.18 -1.47
N ALA A 159 2.00 -12.53 -1.13
CA ALA A 159 2.41 -13.87 -0.70
C ALA A 159 2.65 -13.96 0.82
N VAL A 160 2.66 -12.83 1.54
CA VAL A 160 2.88 -12.82 2.99
C VAL A 160 1.65 -13.37 3.72
N ARG A 161 1.89 -14.31 4.65
CA ARG A 161 0.87 -14.76 5.59
C ARG A 161 0.65 -13.70 6.67
N ARG A 162 -0.55 -13.16 6.72
CA ARG A 162 -0.98 -12.08 7.61
C ARG A 162 -2.25 -12.49 8.35
N HIS A 163 -2.79 -11.62 9.20
CA HIS A 163 -3.99 -11.90 9.96
C HIS A 163 -5.07 -10.86 9.72
N VAL A 164 -6.31 -11.34 9.69
CA VAL A 164 -7.49 -10.54 9.93
C VAL A 164 -7.99 -10.80 11.34
N PHE A 165 -8.52 -9.78 11.97
CA PHE A 165 -8.95 -9.84 13.37
C PHE A 165 -10.47 -9.64 13.47
N ALA A 166 -11.13 -10.51 14.23
CA ALA A 166 -12.55 -10.38 14.49
C ALA A 166 -12.81 -9.14 15.39
N PRO A 167 -13.72 -8.23 15.00
CA PRO A 167 -14.09 -7.11 15.84
C PRO A 167 -14.60 -7.59 17.22
N GLY A 168 -14.19 -6.91 18.28
CA GLY A 168 -14.62 -7.18 19.66
C GLY A 168 -13.86 -8.30 20.37
N THR A 169 -13.56 -9.43 19.72
CA THR A 169 -12.81 -10.54 20.34
C THR A 169 -11.30 -10.47 20.06
N GLY A 170 -10.90 -9.82 18.97
CA GLY A 170 -9.50 -9.80 18.54
C GLY A 170 -8.97 -11.14 18.06
N THR A 171 -9.85 -12.12 17.81
CA THR A 171 -9.45 -13.44 17.30
C THR A 171 -8.79 -13.28 15.94
N ALA A 172 -7.54 -13.73 15.82
CA ALA A 172 -6.76 -13.66 14.59
C ALA A 172 -7.05 -14.88 13.68
N THR A 173 -7.27 -14.61 12.40
CA THR A 173 -7.39 -15.63 11.35
C THR A 173 -6.36 -15.35 10.28
N ALA A 174 -5.52 -16.32 9.96
CA ALA A 174 -4.48 -16.18 8.96
C ALA A 174 -5.06 -16.13 7.54
N PHE A 175 -4.46 -15.30 6.68
CA PHE A 175 -4.79 -15.23 5.26
C PHE A 175 -3.57 -14.88 4.41
N ILE A 176 -3.70 -15.09 3.11
CA ILE A 176 -2.80 -14.62 2.05
C ILE A 176 -3.68 -13.92 1.02
N SER A 177 -3.38 -12.67 0.67
CA SER A 177 -4.28 -11.85 -0.15
C SER A 177 -4.23 -12.15 -1.65
N GLY A 178 -3.07 -12.54 -2.17
CA GLY A 178 -2.81 -12.52 -3.61
C GLY A 178 -2.93 -11.10 -4.20
N TYR A 179 -3.20 -11.04 -5.50
CA TYR A 179 -3.39 -9.78 -6.24
C TYR A 179 -4.64 -9.86 -7.10
N SER A 180 -5.19 -8.71 -7.48
CA SER A 180 -6.43 -8.61 -8.25
C SER A 180 -6.25 -8.83 -9.75
N SER A 181 -5.03 -8.85 -10.26
CA SER A 181 -4.69 -9.09 -11.67
C SER A 181 -3.41 -9.92 -11.76
N PRO A 182 -3.29 -10.83 -12.73
CA PRO A 182 -2.04 -11.51 -13.04
C PRO A 182 -1.06 -10.64 -13.83
N LEU A 183 -1.49 -9.45 -14.28
CA LEU A 183 -0.69 -8.54 -15.07
C LEU A 183 0.01 -7.52 -14.16
N THR A 184 1.20 -7.10 -14.58
CA THR A 184 1.95 -5.97 -14.02
C THR A 184 2.29 -4.97 -15.13
N PRO A 185 2.54 -3.69 -14.82
CA PRO A 185 3.00 -2.73 -15.80
C PRO A 185 4.35 -3.14 -16.41
N ASN A 186 4.53 -2.97 -17.71
CA ASN A 186 5.84 -3.16 -18.34
C ASN A 186 6.73 -1.92 -18.11
N LEU A 187 7.46 -1.91 -17.00
CA LEU A 187 8.31 -0.77 -16.60
C LEU A 187 9.48 -0.51 -17.58
N TRP A 188 9.85 -1.51 -18.36
CA TRP A 188 11.07 -1.48 -19.17
C TRP A 188 10.80 -1.26 -20.65
N ASP A 189 9.52 -1.17 -21.06
CA ASP A 189 9.21 -0.73 -22.41
C ASP A 189 9.44 0.78 -22.54
N ARG A 190 10.54 1.10 -23.23
CA ARG A 190 10.96 2.48 -23.51
C ARG A 190 10.78 2.83 -25.00
N SER A 191 10.12 1.97 -25.76
CA SER A 191 9.97 2.13 -27.21
C SER A 191 9.25 3.42 -27.64
N THR A 192 8.42 3.97 -26.75
CA THR A 192 7.66 5.21 -26.97
C THR A 192 8.27 6.44 -26.27
N GLU A 193 9.39 6.27 -25.55
CA GLU A 193 10.08 7.41 -24.93
C GLU A 193 10.95 8.09 -25.98
N SER A 194 10.77 9.39 -26.16
CA SER A 194 11.66 10.20 -27.02
C SER A 194 13.09 10.16 -26.45
N ALA A 195 14.05 9.92 -27.32
CA ALA A 195 15.47 9.94 -26.96
C ALA A 195 15.92 11.31 -26.51
#